data_35774a62711f59198f5a922bced2a0d6
#
_entry.id   35774a62711f59198f5a922bced2a0d6
#
_cell.length_a   1.000
_cell.length_b   1.000
_cell.length_c   1.000
_cell.angle_alpha   90.00
_cell.angle_beta   90.00
_cell.angle_gamma   90.00
#
_symmetry.space_group_name_H-M   'P 1'
#
loop_
_entity.id
_entity.type
_entity.pdbx_description
1 polymer ?
#
loop_
_entity_poly.entity_id
_entity_poly.type
_entity_poly.pdbx_seq_one_letter_code
_entity_poly.pdbx_strand_id
1 'polypeptide(L)'
;MPGRPFVVEGSARVTISETSKEADSNFADSWHTDLTLEIKPNNSLNVEIGRRWLEQAEGEHASVASFARNTLQLLTLGSPSELLVASQQAGIDEINHAKISYDIATANTGLNFAPGPLDVQESLKKLDLMSVVRSIIHEGCVGETLAWP
;
A
#
# COMPACT_ATOMS: atom_id res chain seq x y z
N MET A 1 3.09 0.01 11.27
CA MET A 1 2.95 0.06 9.81
C MET A 1 1.49 0.10 9.50
N PRO A 2 1.04 1.07 8.79
CA PRO A 2 -0.32 1.18 8.34
C PRO A 2 -0.58 0.27 7.13
N GLY A 3 -1.82 -0.17 6.98
CA GLY A 3 -2.23 -1.07 5.92
C GLY A 3 -1.82 -2.55 6.11
N ARG A 4 -2.32 -3.40 5.23
CA ARG A 4 -2.03 -4.83 5.23
C ARG A 4 -0.61 -5.09 4.74
N PRO A 5 0.31 -5.64 5.56
CA PRO A 5 1.69 -5.84 5.13
C PRO A 5 1.78 -6.85 3.97
N PHE A 6 2.56 -6.52 2.94
CA PHE A 6 2.93 -7.46 1.90
C PHE A 6 4.16 -8.25 2.35
N VAL A 7 3.94 -9.47 2.83
CA VAL A 7 5.01 -10.33 3.36
C VAL A 7 5.39 -11.42 2.36
N VAL A 8 6.67 -11.52 2.03
CA VAL A 8 7.24 -12.58 1.19
C VAL A 8 8.37 -13.23 1.95
N GLU A 9 8.29 -14.55 2.17
CA GLU A 9 9.28 -15.34 2.91
C GLU A 9 9.61 -14.78 4.31
N GLY A 10 8.59 -14.26 5.00
CA GLY A 10 8.72 -13.71 6.35
C GLY A 10 9.25 -12.27 6.42
N SER A 11 9.53 -11.63 5.29
CA SER A 11 9.97 -10.24 5.22
C SER A 11 8.90 -9.34 4.62
N ALA A 12 8.56 -8.26 5.30
CA ALA A 12 7.68 -7.23 4.75
C ALA A 12 8.41 -6.48 3.62
N ARG A 13 7.70 -6.25 2.51
CA ARG A 13 8.19 -5.48 1.37
C ARG A 13 7.37 -4.24 1.19
N VAL A 14 8.04 -3.14 1.00
CA VAL A 14 7.45 -1.83 0.68
C VAL A 14 8.19 -1.24 -0.51
N THR A 15 7.54 -0.32 -1.22
CA THR A 15 8.20 0.46 -2.25
C THR A 15 9.10 1.53 -1.60
N ILE A 16 10.02 2.08 -2.39
CA ILE A 16 10.71 3.33 -2.05
C ILE A 16 10.07 4.42 -2.89
N SER A 17 9.57 5.45 -2.23
CA SER A 17 8.94 6.58 -2.92
C SER A 17 9.99 7.48 -3.57
N GLU A 18 9.66 7.97 -4.75
CA GLU A 18 10.48 8.87 -5.55
C GLU A 18 9.87 10.27 -5.55
N THR A 19 10.71 11.31 -5.67
CA THR A 19 10.22 12.68 -5.87
C THR A 19 9.97 12.95 -7.36
N SER A 20 9.08 13.89 -7.66
CA SER A 20 8.70 14.22 -9.05
C SER A 20 9.84 14.70 -9.94
N LYS A 21 11.03 14.98 -9.40
CA LYS A 21 12.24 15.27 -10.21
C LYS A 21 12.82 14.01 -10.84
N GLU A 22 12.51 12.84 -10.28
CA GLU A 22 13.01 11.52 -10.68
C GLU A 22 11.94 10.71 -11.42
N ALA A 23 10.65 10.96 -11.10
CA ALA A 23 9.52 10.33 -11.77
C ALA A 23 9.01 11.17 -12.94
N ASP A 24 8.47 10.53 -13.98
CA ASP A 24 7.66 11.20 -15.00
C ASP A 24 6.49 11.93 -14.33
N SER A 25 6.29 13.21 -14.64
CA SER A 25 5.25 14.02 -14.00
C SER A 25 3.85 13.42 -14.17
N ASN A 26 3.54 12.87 -15.34
CA ASN A 26 2.25 12.20 -15.59
C ASN A 26 2.06 10.94 -14.72
N PHE A 27 3.14 10.21 -14.46
CA PHE A 27 3.11 9.06 -13.57
C PHE A 27 2.91 9.50 -12.11
N ALA A 28 3.67 10.49 -11.65
CA ALA A 28 3.53 11.03 -10.32
C ALA A 28 2.11 11.57 -10.07
N ASP A 29 1.57 12.34 -11.00
CA ASP A 29 0.22 12.91 -10.90
C ASP A 29 -0.88 11.83 -10.82
N SER A 30 -0.66 10.64 -11.39
CA SER A 30 -1.62 9.53 -11.30
C SER A 30 -1.77 8.96 -9.89
N TRP A 31 -0.80 9.22 -9.01
CA TRP A 31 -0.81 8.81 -7.59
C TRP A 31 -1.29 9.88 -6.65
N HIS A 32 -1.92 10.93 -7.17
CA HIS A 32 -2.58 11.99 -6.40
C HIS A 32 -4.07 12.04 -6.69
N THR A 33 -4.81 12.64 -5.77
CA THR A 33 -6.22 12.98 -5.92
C THR A 33 -6.37 14.46 -6.23
N ASP A 34 -7.61 14.93 -6.46
CA ASP A 34 -7.90 16.36 -6.56
C ASP A 34 -8.00 17.05 -5.18
N LEU A 35 -7.53 16.40 -4.12
CA LEU A 35 -7.60 16.91 -2.76
C LEU A 35 -6.62 18.07 -2.58
N THR A 36 -7.14 19.27 -2.36
CA THR A 36 -6.35 20.46 -2.05
C THR A 36 -6.26 20.63 -0.54
N LEU A 37 -5.08 20.43 0.05
CA LEU A 37 -4.82 20.64 1.46
C LEU A 37 -4.06 21.95 1.66
N GLU A 38 -4.68 22.93 2.33
CA GLU A 38 -4.02 24.19 2.68
C GLU A 38 -3.19 24.01 3.97
N ILE A 39 -2.05 23.36 3.88
CA ILE A 39 -1.07 23.23 4.95
C ILE A 39 0.09 24.18 4.64
N LYS A 40 0.49 25.02 5.60
CA LYS A 40 1.70 25.83 5.44
C LYS A 40 2.92 24.97 5.78
N PRO A 41 3.69 24.47 4.80
CA PRO A 41 4.82 23.59 5.04
C PRO A 41 6.01 24.40 5.52
N ASN A 42 6.14 24.67 6.81
CA ASN A 42 7.28 25.52 7.24
C ASN A 42 7.76 25.28 8.68
N ASN A 43 7.47 24.13 9.27
CA ASN A 43 8.07 23.78 10.56
C ASN A 43 8.51 22.31 10.60
N SER A 44 9.39 21.98 11.53
CA SER A 44 9.91 20.62 11.70
C SER A 44 8.81 19.58 11.99
N LEU A 45 7.69 20.00 12.59
CA LEU A 45 6.55 19.14 12.87
C LEU A 45 5.84 18.72 11.58
N ASN A 46 5.63 19.65 10.64
CA ASN A 46 5.01 19.30 9.35
C ASN A 46 5.87 18.32 8.55
N VAL A 47 7.18 18.50 8.56
CA VAL A 47 8.12 17.57 7.90
C VAL A 47 8.01 16.16 8.51
N GLU A 48 7.95 16.06 9.83
CA GLU A 48 7.79 14.76 10.51
C GLU A 48 6.42 14.13 10.24
N ILE A 49 5.35 14.92 10.24
CA ILE A 49 4.01 14.45 9.85
C ILE A 49 4.03 13.94 8.41
N GLY A 50 4.61 14.72 7.48
CA GLY A 50 4.72 14.32 6.08
C GLY A 50 5.51 13.04 5.88
N ARG A 51 6.60 12.85 6.63
CA ARG A 51 7.39 11.61 6.60
C ARG A 51 6.56 10.40 7.04
N ARG A 52 5.78 10.51 8.11
CA ARG A 52 4.90 9.43 8.58
C ARG A 52 3.80 9.09 7.56
N TRP A 53 3.24 10.10 6.90
CA TRP A 53 2.26 9.87 5.84
C TRP A 53 2.89 9.26 4.59
N LEU A 54 4.17 9.54 4.32
CA LEU A 54 4.90 8.88 3.25
C LEU A 54 5.10 7.38 3.55
N GLU A 55 5.50 7.03 4.77
CA GLU A 55 5.58 5.64 5.23
C GLU A 55 4.21 4.93 5.16
N GLN A 56 3.13 5.65 5.49
CA GLN A 56 1.76 5.18 5.30
C GLN A 56 1.48 4.87 3.82
N ALA A 57 1.74 5.80 2.92
CA ALA A 57 1.50 5.65 1.49
C ALA A 57 2.26 4.45 0.91
N GLU A 58 3.51 4.25 1.31
CA GLU A 58 4.32 3.09 0.91
C GLU A 58 3.73 1.76 1.41
N GLY A 59 3.17 1.74 2.61
CA GLY A 59 2.46 0.60 3.18
C GLY A 59 1.18 0.28 2.42
N GLU A 60 0.34 1.28 2.16
CA GLU A 60 -0.90 1.13 1.38
C GLU A 60 -0.62 0.65 -0.04
N HIS A 61 0.41 1.21 -0.69
CA HIS A 61 0.85 0.73 -2.00
C HIS A 61 1.27 -0.74 -1.96
N ALA A 62 1.99 -1.18 -0.94
CA ALA A 62 2.37 -2.58 -0.77
C ALA A 62 1.16 -3.49 -0.50
N SER A 63 0.12 -2.99 0.18
CA SER A 63 -1.14 -3.69 0.43
C SER A 63 -1.86 -4.07 -0.86
N VAL A 64 -1.74 -3.27 -1.92
CA VAL A 64 -2.27 -3.60 -3.27
C VAL A 64 -1.73 -4.95 -3.74
N ALA A 65 -0.42 -5.20 -3.59
CA ALA A 65 0.19 -6.48 -3.95
C ALA A 65 -0.28 -7.64 -3.06
N SER A 66 -0.55 -7.37 -1.78
CA SER A 66 -1.12 -8.36 -0.85
C SER A 66 -2.50 -8.82 -1.30
N PHE A 67 -3.40 -7.90 -1.68
CA PHE A 67 -4.73 -8.24 -2.19
C PHE A 67 -4.71 -8.87 -3.58
N ALA A 68 -3.82 -8.44 -4.47
CA ALA A 68 -3.61 -9.07 -5.77
C ALA A 68 -3.17 -10.53 -5.61
N ARG A 69 -2.20 -10.81 -4.74
CA ARG A 69 -1.79 -12.16 -4.37
C ARG A 69 -2.95 -12.97 -3.79
N ASN A 70 -3.72 -12.40 -2.86
CA ASN A 70 -4.88 -13.05 -2.26
C ASN A 70 -5.90 -13.46 -3.32
N THR A 71 -6.17 -12.61 -4.31
CA THR A 71 -7.07 -12.95 -5.44
C THR A 71 -6.57 -14.17 -6.22
N LEU A 72 -5.27 -14.24 -6.53
CA LEU A 72 -4.68 -15.38 -7.23
C LEU A 72 -4.73 -16.67 -6.40
N GLN A 73 -4.51 -16.55 -5.08
CA GLN A 73 -4.62 -17.66 -4.14
C GLN A 73 -6.06 -18.20 -4.06
N LEU A 74 -7.05 -17.30 -3.97
CA LEU A 74 -8.47 -17.65 -3.97
C LEU A 74 -8.89 -18.36 -5.26
N LEU A 75 -8.40 -17.91 -6.43
CA LEU A 75 -8.62 -18.58 -7.72
C LEU A 75 -8.05 -20.00 -7.72
N THR A 76 -6.86 -20.19 -7.20
CA THR A 76 -6.22 -21.53 -7.10
C THR A 76 -7.03 -22.50 -6.24
N LEU A 77 -7.72 -21.99 -5.21
CA LEU A 77 -8.55 -22.76 -4.29
C LEU A 77 -9.98 -22.98 -4.81
N GLY A 78 -10.36 -22.43 -5.97
CA GLY A 78 -11.72 -22.52 -6.52
C GLY A 78 -12.75 -21.78 -5.65
N SER A 79 -12.38 -20.65 -5.10
CA SER A 79 -13.23 -19.88 -4.20
C SER A 79 -14.47 -19.29 -4.90
N PRO A 80 -15.57 -19.02 -4.15
CA PRO A 80 -16.74 -18.32 -4.67
C PRO A 80 -16.40 -16.95 -5.27
N SER A 81 -17.16 -16.53 -6.27
CA SER A 81 -16.95 -15.26 -7.00
C SER A 81 -16.99 -14.04 -6.08
N GLU A 82 -17.83 -14.07 -5.05
CA GLU A 82 -18.01 -12.97 -4.10
C GLU A 82 -16.71 -12.65 -3.34
N LEU A 83 -15.92 -13.68 -3.00
CA LEU A 83 -14.60 -13.49 -2.35
C LEU A 83 -13.58 -12.90 -3.32
N LEU A 84 -13.64 -13.25 -4.61
CA LEU A 84 -12.78 -12.67 -5.63
C LEU A 84 -13.08 -11.18 -5.81
N VAL A 85 -14.38 -10.84 -5.94
CA VAL A 85 -14.83 -9.45 -6.05
C VAL A 85 -14.39 -8.64 -4.83
N ALA A 86 -14.63 -9.17 -3.61
CA ALA A 86 -14.24 -8.49 -2.38
C ALA A 86 -12.72 -8.25 -2.28
N SER A 87 -11.91 -9.24 -2.67
CA SER A 87 -10.45 -9.11 -2.66
C SER A 87 -9.95 -8.06 -3.65
N GLN A 88 -10.53 -8.00 -4.85
CA GLN A 88 -10.16 -6.98 -5.85
C GLN A 88 -10.62 -5.59 -5.43
N GLN A 89 -11.82 -5.48 -4.86
CA GLN A 89 -12.31 -4.19 -4.37
C GLN A 89 -11.41 -3.66 -3.25
N ALA A 90 -11.01 -4.51 -2.30
CA ALA A 90 -10.06 -4.13 -1.26
C ALA A 90 -8.75 -3.62 -1.85
N GLY A 91 -8.21 -4.25 -2.90
CA GLY A 91 -7.02 -3.76 -3.59
C GLY A 91 -7.22 -2.38 -4.24
N ILE A 92 -8.41 -2.09 -4.77
CA ILE A 92 -8.76 -0.75 -5.30
C ILE A 92 -8.81 0.28 -4.17
N ASP A 93 -9.37 -0.09 -3.02
CA ASP A 93 -9.45 0.78 -1.85
C ASP A 93 -8.04 1.15 -1.35
N GLU A 94 -7.09 0.19 -1.35
CA GLU A 94 -5.68 0.47 -1.00
C GLU A 94 -5.01 1.46 -1.97
N ILE A 95 -5.32 1.40 -3.26
CA ILE A 95 -4.83 2.41 -4.22
C ILE A 95 -5.34 3.81 -3.82
N ASN A 96 -6.60 3.93 -3.42
CA ASN A 96 -7.18 5.20 -3.00
C ASN A 96 -6.56 5.69 -1.68
N HIS A 97 -6.33 4.78 -0.71
CA HIS A 97 -5.65 5.10 0.54
C HIS A 97 -4.22 5.59 0.30
N ALA A 98 -3.47 4.92 -0.58
CA ALA A 98 -2.13 5.35 -0.97
C ALA A 98 -2.14 6.76 -1.58
N LYS A 99 -3.06 7.06 -2.51
CA LYS A 99 -3.21 8.40 -3.11
C LYS A 99 -3.45 9.48 -2.06
N ILE A 100 -4.41 9.28 -1.16
CA ILE A 100 -4.71 10.22 -0.08
C ILE A 100 -3.48 10.42 0.81
N SER A 101 -2.76 9.36 1.12
CA SER A 101 -1.56 9.41 1.95
C SER A 101 -0.42 10.17 1.27
N TYR A 102 -0.24 10.00 -0.05
CA TYR A 102 0.70 10.81 -0.83
C TYR A 102 0.32 12.29 -0.87
N ASP A 103 -0.98 12.61 -1.02
CA ASP A 103 -1.46 14.00 -0.97
C ASP A 103 -1.12 14.66 0.37
N ILE A 104 -1.35 13.97 1.49
CA ILE A 104 -1.06 14.49 2.82
C ILE A 104 0.45 14.64 3.03
N ALA A 105 1.26 13.68 2.58
CA ALA A 105 2.72 13.76 2.65
C ALA A 105 3.23 14.95 1.84
N THR A 106 2.75 15.13 0.61
CA THR A 106 3.08 16.25 -0.28
C THR A 106 2.70 17.59 0.34
N ALA A 107 1.49 17.73 0.87
CA ALA A 107 1.02 18.96 1.49
C ALA A 107 1.87 19.36 2.72
N ASN A 108 2.35 18.40 3.50
CA ASN A 108 3.16 18.66 4.68
C ASN A 108 4.64 18.93 4.37
N THR A 109 5.20 18.33 3.33
CA THR A 109 6.63 18.45 3.00
C THR A 109 6.91 19.47 1.89
N GLY A 110 5.94 19.75 1.03
CA GLY A 110 6.12 20.52 -0.19
C GLY A 110 6.83 19.75 -1.30
N LEU A 111 7.05 18.43 -1.13
CA LEU A 111 7.66 17.55 -2.12
C LEU A 111 6.59 16.63 -2.72
N ASN A 112 6.53 16.55 -4.04
CA ASN A 112 5.60 15.65 -4.74
C ASN A 112 6.19 14.23 -4.80
N PHE A 113 5.52 13.26 -4.20
CA PHE A 113 5.95 11.87 -4.11
C PHE A 113 5.11 10.94 -4.97
N ALA A 114 5.75 9.87 -5.48
CA ALA A 114 5.09 8.74 -6.11
C ALA A 114 5.78 7.43 -5.71
N PRO A 115 5.08 6.28 -5.75
CA PRO A 115 5.71 5.00 -5.45
C PRO A 115 6.69 4.60 -6.54
N GLY A 116 7.84 4.09 -6.15
CA GLY A 116 8.72 3.35 -7.05
C GLY A 116 8.23 1.91 -7.29
N PRO A 117 8.98 1.09 -8.05
CA PRO A 117 8.67 -0.31 -8.26
C PRO A 117 8.64 -1.10 -6.94
N LEU A 118 7.66 -2.01 -6.80
CA LEU A 118 7.59 -2.96 -5.69
C LEU A 118 8.12 -4.32 -6.13
N ASP A 119 9.03 -4.91 -5.35
CA ASP A 119 9.49 -6.28 -5.58
C ASP A 119 8.40 -7.28 -5.17
N VAL A 120 7.79 -7.91 -6.16
CA VAL A 120 6.76 -8.95 -6.00
C VAL A 120 7.26 -10.36 -6.28
N GLN A 121 8.56 -10.55 -6.51
CA GLN A 121 9.13 -11.87 -6.78
C GLN A 121 8.86 -12.83 -5.61
N GLU A 122 8.68 -14.11 -5.93
CA GLU A 122 8.46 -15.17 -4.97
C GLU A 122 7.14 -15.11 -4.17
N SER A 123 6.24 -14.15 -4.52
CA SER A 123 4.99 -13.91 -3.77
C SER A 123 3.97 -15.06 -3.87
N LEU A 124 4.07 -15.94 -4.89
CA LEU A 124 3.11 -17.01 -5.17
C LEU A 124 3.65 -18.42 -4.89
N LYS A 125 4.73 -18.57 -4.13
CA LYS A 125 5.37 -19.88 -3.88
C LYS A 125 4.52 -20.91 -3.11
N LYS A 126 3.58 -20.46 -2.29
CA LYS A 126 2.80 -21.34 -1.40
C LYS A 126 1.31 -21.13 -1.66
N LEU A 127 0.72 -22.05 -2.40
CA LEU A 127 -0.67 -21.97 -2.86
C LEU A 127 -1.59 -23.05 -2.24
N ASP A 128 -1.10 -23.82 -1.25
CA ASP A 128 -1.94 -24.74 -0.51
C ASP A 128 -2.87 -24.02 0.46
N LEU A 129 -4.03 -24.61 0.75
CA LEU A 129 -5.07 -24.00 1.59
C LEU A 129 -4.55 -23.50 2.94
N MET A 130 -3.73 -24.30 3.63
CA MET A 130 -3.25 -23.94 4.97
C MET A 130 -2.29 -22.77 4.93
N SER A 131 -1.42 -22.70 3.92
CA SER A 131 -0.51 -21.58 3.70
C SER A 131 -1.27 -20.29 3.36
N VAL A 132 -2.30 -20.40 2.51
CA VAL A 132 -3.16 -19.26 2.15
C VAL A 132 -3.92 -18.74 3.36
N VAL A 133 -4.60 -19.62 4.13
CA VAL A 133 -5.32 -19.20 5.34
C VAL A 133 -4.39 -18.57 6.37
N ARG A 134 -3.20 -19.12 6.58
CA ARG A 134 -2.21 -18.56 7.50
C ARG A 134 -1.77 -17.16 7.07
N SER A 135 -1.52 -16.95 5.78
CA SER A 135 -1.14 -15.67 5.21
C SER A 135 -2.24 -14.62 5.41
N ILE A 136 -3.49 -14.99 5.12
CA ILE A 136 -4.66 -14.10 5.30
C ILE A 136 -4.82 -13.69 6.77
N ILE A 137 -4.71 -14.63 7.71
CA ILE A 137 -4.80 -14.31 9.13
C ILE A 137 -3.65 -13.43 9.58
N HIS A 138 -2.42 -13.76 9.19
CA HIS A 138 -1.23 -13.03 9.62
C HIS A 138 -1.20 -11.61 9.06
N GLU A 139 -1.48 -11.43 7.80
CA GLU A 139 -1.43 -10.12 7.14
C GLU A 139 -2.71 -9.31 7.36
N GLY A 140 -3.89 -9.92 7.16
CA GLY A 140 -5.16 -9.21 7.23
C GLY A 140 -5.68 -9.02 8.65
N CYS A 141 -5.49 -9.98 9.57
CA CYS A 141 -6.02 -9.84 10.92
C CYS A 141 -4.98 -9.30 11.90
N VAL A 142 -3.80 -9.94 11.97
CA VAL A 142 -2.77 -9.56 12.94
C VAL A 142 -2.04 -8.29 12.49
N GLY A 143 -1.63 -8.24 11.22
CA GLY A 143 -0.89 -7.11 10.67
C GLY A 143 -1.68 -5.81 10.77
N GLU A 144 -2.92 -5.81 10.35
CA GLU A 144 -3.80 -4.64 10.43
C GLU A 144 -4.14 -4.22 11.86
N THR A 145 -4.36 -5.19 12.76
CA THR A 145 -4.65 -4.88 14.16
C THR A 145 -3.45 -4.23 14.86
N LEU A 146 -2.22 -4.66 14.52
CA LEU A 146 -1.00 -4.09 15.11
C LEU A 146 -0.54 -2.79 14.42
N ALA A 147 -1.11 -2.47 13.27
CA ALA A 147 -0.80 -1.22 12.55
C ALA A 147 -1.52 0.01 13.15
N TRP A 148 -2.55 -0.18 13.95
CA TRP A 148 -3.21 0.92 14.67
C TRP A 148 -2.35 1.41 15.84
N PRO A 149 -2.12 2.74 15.95
CA PRO A 149 -1.39 3.35 17.07
C PRO A 149 -2.14 3.23 18.38
#